data_22b29f21308534a7ff8796799415bc7b
#
_entry.id   22b29f21308534a7ff8796799415bc7b
#
_cell.length_a   1.000
_cell.length_b   1.000
_cell.length_c   1.000
_cell.angle_alpha   90.00
_cell.angle_beta   90.00
_cell.angle_gamma   90.00
#
_symmetry.space_group_name_H-M   'P 1'
#
loop_
_entity.id
_entity.type
_entity.pdbx_description
1 polymer ?
#
loop_
_entity_poly.entity_id
_entity_poly.type
_entity_poly.pdbx_seq_one_letter_code
_entity_poly.pdbx_strand_id
1 'polypeptide(L)'
;MAKSEELQRQTTRVLSELGSQGNPLSARAAGAKLDIGYNQISDMVQGKPPAEKTLIKFASAIGENAADWLRYAGKHEFANTMDAPDALPRTEEQRFAAKIALELSHVPKERQALLMRQIRAFIRATQEDTGRK
;
A
#
# COMPACT_ATOMS: atom_id res chain seq x y z
N MET A 1 -25.42 3.76 -7.54
CA MET A 1 -24.27 4.10 -6.73
C MET A 1 -23.54 5.30 -7.29
N ALA A 2 -23.15 6.21 -6.42
CA ALA A 2 -22.43 7.40 -6.85
C ALA A 2 -21.03 7.02 -7.32
N LYS A 3 -20.63 7.59 -8.44
CA LYS A 3 -19.27 7.43 -8.93
C LYS A 3 -18.35 8.34 -8.12
N SER A 4 -17.13 7.90 -7.93
CA SER A 4 -16.12 8.69 -7.22
C SER A 4 -15.33 9.52 -8.23
N GLU A 5 -15.53 10.83 -8.21
CA GLU A 5 -14.78 11.74 -9.06
C GLU A 5 -13.30 11.75 -8.69
N GLU A 6 -13.02 11.61 -7.41
CA GLU A 6 -11.64 11.58 -6.94
C GLU A 6 -10.91 10.33 -7.44
N LEU A 7 -11.57 9.17 -7.37
CA LEU A 7 -11.00 7.94 -7.91
C LEU A 7 -10.73 8.08 -9.40
N GLN A 8 -11.69 8.64 -10.14
CA GLN A 8 -11.55 8.88 -11.57
C GLN A 8 -10.34 9.76 -11.86
N ARG A 9 -10.23 10.86 -11.14
CA ARG A 9 -9.13 11.83 -11.32
C ARG A 9 -7.79 11.19 -11.04
N GLN A 10 -7.67 10.50 -9.93
CA GLN A 10 -6.41 9.89 -9.51
C GLN A 10 -6.01 8.74 -10.44
N THR A 11 -6.97 7.96 -10.89
CA THR A 11 -6.68 6.89 -11.83
C THR A 11 -6.19 7.45 -13.16
N THR A 12 -6.85 8.51 -13.65
CA THR A 12 -6.43 9.18 -14.88
C THR A 12 -5.01 9.74 -14.73
N ARG A 13 -4.70 10.33 -13.58
CA ARG A 13 -3.35 10.83 -13.31
C ARG A 13 -2.31 9.72 -13.42
N VAL A 14 -2.58 8.58 -12.79
CA VAL A 14 -1.65 7.44 -12.80
C VAL A 14 -1.45 6.93 -14.22
N LEU A 15 -2.52 6.79 -14.98
CA LEU A 15 -2.40 6.31 -16.37
C LEU A 15 -1.59 7.29 -17.21
N SER A 16 -1.72 8.58 -16.96
CA SER A 16 -0.91 9.59 -17.64
C SER A 16 0.56 9.47 -17.27
N GLU A 17 0.85 9.23 -15.99
CA GLU A 17 2.23 9.06 -15.52
C GLU A 17 2.87 7.78 -16.05
N LEU A 18 2.09 6.72 -16.20
CA LEU A 18 2.58 5.45 -16.72
C LEU A 18 2.74 5.49 -18.24
N GLY A 19 2.03 6.41 -18.90
CA GLY A 19 2.15 6.60 -20.34
C GLY A 19 3.40 7.38 -20.70
N SER A 20 3.56 7.69 -21.98
CA SER A 20 4.70 8.43 -22.45
C SER A 20 4.26 9.59 -23.34
N GLN A 21 4.99 10.71 -23.24
CA GLN A 21 4.85 11.88 -24.12
C GLN A 21 3.42 12.38 -24.22
N GLY A 22 2.74 12.49 -23.08
CA GLY A 22 1.40 13.03 -23.04
C GLY A 22 0.30 12.07 -23.42
N ASN A 23 0.63 10.83 -23.75
CA ASN A 23 -0.34 9.80 -24.07
C ASN A 23 -0.55 8.91 -22.84
N PRO A 24 -1.75 8.92 -22.23
CA PRO A 24 -2.01 8.06 -21.09
C PRO A 24 -2.01 6.59 -21.52
N LEU A 25 -1.60 5.73 -20.60
CA LEU A 25 -1.61 4.30 -20.84
C LEU A 25 -3.08 3.83 -20.88
N SER A 26 -3.41 2.94 -21.80
CA SER A 26 -4.76 2.37 -21.87
C SER A 26 -5.01 1.47 -20.67
N ALA A 27 -6.29 1.26 -20.34
CA ALA A 27 -6.66 0.36 -19.25
C ALA A 27 -6.12 -1.05 -19.47
N ARG A 28 -6.16 -1.52 -20.71
CA ARG A 28 -5.67 -2.85 -21.05
C ARG A 28 -4.16 -2.96 -20.86
N ALA A 29 -3.41 -1.97 -21.33
CA ALA A 29 -1.96 -1.94 -21.17
C ALA A 29 -1.57 -1.81 -19.71
N ALA A 30 -2.27 -0.96 -18.96
CA ALA A 30 -2.04 -0.80 -17.53
C ALA A 30 -2.35 -2.09 -16.78
N GLY A 31 -3.41 -2.78 -17.15
CA GLY A 31 -3.77 -4.06 -16.55
C GLY A 31 -2.67 -5.09 -16.71
N ALA A 32 -2.10 -5.17 -17.90
CA ALA A 32 -1.00 -6.09 -18.16
C ALA A 32 0.23 -5.72 -17.35
N LYS A 33 0.55 -4.43 -17.29
CA LYS A 33 1.72 -3.93 -16.58
C LYS A 33 1.62 -4.13 -15.07
N LEU A 34 0.43 -3.92 -14.50
CA LEU A 34 0.21 -3.98 -13.07
C LEU A 34 -0.35 -5.32 -12.59
N ASP A 35 -0.58 -6.23 -13.51
CA ASP A 35 -1.18 -7.55 -13.23
C ASP A 35 -2.55 -7.41 -12.54
N ILE A 36 -3.37 -6.53 -13.09
CA ILE A 36 -4.74 -6.29 -12.63
C ILE A 36 -5.66 -6.39 -13.83
N GLY A 37 -6.85 -6.94 -13.63
CA GLY A 37 -7.81 -7.06 -14.71
C GLY A 37 -8.13 -5.71 -15.35
N TYR A 38 -8.08 -5.61 -16.66
CA TYR A 38 -8.30 -4.34 -17.35
C TYR A 38 -9.70 -3.79 -17.10
N ASN A 39 -10.68 -4.66 -16.87
CA ASN A 39 -12.04 -4.24 -16.54
C ASN A 39 -12.08 -3.43 -15.25
N GLN A 40 -11.28 -3.82 -14.28
CA GLN A 40 -11.20 -3.13 -13.00
C GLN A 40 -10.57 -1.75 -13.15
N ILE A 41 -9.53 -1.66 -13.98
CA ILE A 41 -8.90 -0.37 -14.25
C ILE A 41 -9.85 0.53 -15.04
N SER A 42 -10.54 -0.03 -16.01
CA SER A 42 -11.55 0.72 -16.77
C SER A 42 -12.67 1.26 -15.88
N ASP A 43 -13.12 0.46 -14.90
CA ASP A 43 -14.10 0.91 -13.92
C ASP A 43 -13.55 2.07 -13.08
N MET A 44 -12.30 1.98 -12.66
CA MET A 44 -11.66 3.06 -11.88
C MET A 44 -11.57 4.36 -12.68
N VAL A 45 -11.26 4.26 -13.96
CA VAL A 45 -11.22 5.43 -14.85
C VAL A 45 -12.60 6.10 -14.95
N GLN A 46 -13.65 5.32 -14.83
CA GLN A 46 -15.01 5.83 -14.83
C GLN A 46 -15.52 6.24 -13.47
N GLY A 47 -14.69 6.10 -12.44
CA GLY A 47 -15.05 6.44 -11.07
C GLY A 47 -15.81 5.36 -10.35
N LYS A 48 -15.86 4.17 -10.89
CA LYS A 48 -16.52 3.03 -10.26
C LYS A 48 -15.51 2.30 -9.36
N PRO A 49 -15.73 2.29 -8.03
CA PRO A 49 -14.76 1.66 -7.13
C PRO A 49 -14.77 0.14 -7.26
N PRO A 50 -13.62 -0.49 -7.47
CA PRO A 50 -13.51 -1.93 -7.43
C PRO A 50 -13.44 -2.42 -5.98
N ALA A 51 -13.29 -3.72 -5.78
CA ALA A 51 -13.14 -4.29 -4.44
C ALA A 51 -11.90 -3.71 -3.76
N GLU A 52 -11.91 -3.66 -2.43
CA GLU A 52 -10.81 -3.14 -1.62
C GLU A 52 -9.49 -3.83 -1.96
N LYS A 53 -9.55 -5.13 -2.13
CA LYS A 53 -8.41 -5.95 -2.49
C LYS A 53 -7.73 -5.47 -3.78
N THR A 54 -8.54 -5.09 -4.77
CA THR A 54 -8.03 -4.58 -6.04
C THR A 54 -7.38 -3.23 -5.87
N LEU A 55 -7.98 -2.34 -5.07
CA LEU A 55 -7.41 -1.03 -4.79
C LEU A 55 -6.07 -1.14 -4.07
N ILE A 56 -5.97 -2.05 -3.11
CA ILE A 56 -4.72 -2.29 -2.39
C ILE A 56 -3.65 -2.79 -3.36
N LYS A 57 -4.01 -3.72 -4.21
CA LYS A 57 -3.07 -4.25 -5.21
C LYS A 57 -2.61 -3.18 -6.18
N PHE A 58 -3.54 -2.35 -6.65
CA PHE A 58 -3.25 -1.26 -7.57
C PHE A 58 -2.27 -0.27 -6.93
N ALA A 59 -2.58 0.19 -5.72
CA ALA A 59 -1.73 1.15 -5.01
C ALA A 59 -0.33 0.58 -4.78
N SER A 60 -0.27 -0.67 -4.35
CA SER A 60 1.00 -1.35 -4.12
C SER A 60 1.84 -1.43 -5.40
N ALA A 61 1.19 -1.75 -6.52
CA ALA A 61 1.88 -1.90 -7.80
C ALA A 61 2.47 -0.57 -8.30
N ILE A 62 1.82 0.56 -8.00
CA ILE A 62 2.30 1.88 -8.41
C ILE A 62 3.13 2.57 -7.33
N GLY A 63 3.34 1.91 -6.20
CA GLY A 63 4.17 2.44 -5.11
C GLY A 63 3.51 3.53 -4.29
N GLU A 64 2.18 3.58 -4.26
CA GLU A 64 1.42 4.56 -3.50
C GLU A 64 0.74 3.93 -2.30
N ASN A 65 0.24 4.78 -1.40
CA ASN A 65 -0.40 4.33 -0.17
C ASN A 65 -1.78 3.76 -0.45
N ALA A 66 -2.01 2.52 -0.03
CA ALA A 66 -3.28 1.83 -0.27
C ALA A 66 -4.46 2.52 0.44
N ALA A 67 -4.24 3.06 1.64
CA ALA A 67 -5.31 3.76 2.36
C ALA A 67 -5.78 4.99 1.59
N ASP A 68 -4.86 5.72 0.94
CA ASP A 68 -5.24 6.87 0.13
C ASP A 68 -6.15 6.45 -1.02
N TRP A 69 -5.84 5.35 -1.69
CA TRP A 69 -6.66 4.86 -2.80
C TRP A 69 -8.02 4.37 -2.33
N LEU A 70 -8.09 3.79 -1.15
CA LEU A 70 -9.37 3.43 -0.56
C LEU A 70 -10.21 4.68 -0.27
N ARG A 71 -9.59 5.75 0.18
CA ARG A 71 -10.29 7.03 0.40
C ARG A 71 -10.78 7.64 -0.89
N TYR A 72 -9.99 7.57 -1.95
CA TYR A 72 -10.42 8.06 -3.27
C TYR A 72 -11.69 7.33 -3.73
N ALA A 73 -11.79 6.05 -3.39
CA ALA A 73 -12.95 5.23 -3.76
C ALA A 73 -14.12 5.39 -2.79
N GLY A 74 -14.01 6.25 -1.79
CA GLY A 74 -15.06 6.46 -0.80
C GLY A 74 -15.11 5.42 0.31
N LYS A 75 -14.10 4.58 0.40
CA LYS A 75 -14.05 3.49 1.39
C LYS A 75 -13.28 3.94 2.63
N HIS A 76 -13.79 5.01 3.26
CA HIS A 76 -13.11 5.68 4.36
C HIS A 76 -12.94 4.80 5.59
N GLU A 77 -13.97 4.02 5.91
CA GLU A 77 -13.90 3.15 7.08
C GLU A 77 -12.81 2.10 6.93
N PHE A 78 -12.73 1.50 5.76
CA PHE A 78 -11.69 0.51 5.50
C PHE A 78 -10.29 1.14 5.52
N ALA A 79 -10.17 2.33 4.94
CA ALA A 79 -8.91 3.07 4.95
C ALA A 79 -8.49 3.41 6.38
N ASN A 80 -9.44 3.85 7.19
CA ASN A 80 -9.17 4.19 8.59
C ASN A 80 -8.73 2.95 9.38
N THR A 81 -9.27 1.79 9.07
CA THR A 81 -8.84 0.53 9.68
C THR A 81 -7.37 0.24 9.38
N MET A 82 -6.94 0.50 8.16
CA MET A 82 -5.55 0.28 7.77
C MET A 82 -4.59 1.26 8.45
N ASP A 83 -5.03 2.49 8.68
CA ASP A 83 -4.24 3.53 9.34
C ASP A 83 -4.50 3.61 10.83
N ALA A 84 -5.49 2.87 11.34
CA ALA A 84 -5.94 3.01 12.71
C ALA A 84 -4.83 2.64 13.71
N PRO A 85 -4.72 3.38 14.81
CA PRO A 85 -3.77 3.06 15.87
C PRO A 85 -3.96 1.64 16.44
N ASP A 86 -5.19 1.14 16.41
CA ASP A 86 -5.47 -0.21 16.89
C ASP A 86 -4.88 -1.29 16.00
N ALA A 87 -4.71 -0.98 14.72
CA ALA A 87 -4.03 -1.87 13.80
C ALA A 87 -2.51 -1.74 13.92
N LEU A 88 -2.06 -0.72 14.63
CA LEU A 88 -0.64 -0.47 14.84
C LEU A 88 -0.18 -1.13 16.14
N PRO A 89 1.10 -1.44 16.22
CA PRO A 89 1.69 -1.92 17.47
C PRO A 89 1.43 -0.95 18.60
N ARG A 90 1.07 -1.48 19.76
CA ARG A 90 0.66 -0.66 20.91
C ARG A 90 1.84 -0.16 21.74
N THR A 91 2.98 -0.81 21.62
CA THR A 91 4.18 -0.42 22.32
C THR A 91 5.16 0.29 21.40
N GLU A 92 6.07 1.06 21.97
CA GLU A 92 7.09 1.73 21.19
C GLU A 92 7.99 0.74 20.46
N GLU A 93 8.32 -0.37 21.12
CA GLU A 93 9.12 -1.42 20.50
C GLU A 93 8.43 -2.01 19.28
N GLN A 94 7.12 -2.23 19.38
CA GLN A 94 6.36 -2.77 18.27
C GLN A 94 6.27 -1.76 17.12
N ARG A 95 6.11 -0.47 17.44
CA ARG A 95 6.10 0.57 16.41
C ARG A 95 7.44 0.66 15.70
N PHE A 96 8.50 0.58 16.47
CA PHE A 96 9.86 0.60 15.93
C PHE A 96 10.10 -0.59 15.02
N ALA A 97 9.70 -1.79 15.47
CA ALA A 97 9.83 -3.01 14.67
C ALA A 97 9.03 -2.93 13.37
N ALA A 98 7.80 -2.41 13.44
CA ALA A 98 6.96 -2.25 12.26
C ALA A 98 7.57 -1.27 11.27
N LYS A 99 8.12 -0.16 11.76
CA LYS A 99 8.77 0.84 10.93
C LYS A 99 10.00 0.26 10.24
N ILE A 100 10.80 -0.49 10.99
CA ILE A 100 11.99 -1.13 10.43
C ILE A 100 11.60 -2.18 9.38
N ALA A 101 10.55 -2.95 9.65
CA ALA A 101 10.06 -3.93 8.68
C ALA A 101 9.65 -3.27 7.37
N LEU A 102 9.02 -2.09 7.46
CA LEU A 102 8.64 -1.33 6.28
C LEU A 102 9.88 -0.85 5.51
N GLU A 103 10.87 -0.32 6.21
CA GLU A 103 12.10 0.11 5.58
C GLU A 103 12.87 -1.06 4.97
N LEU A 104 12.84 -2.23 5.62
CA LEU A 104 13.48 -3.42 5.10
C LEU A 104 12.89 -3.87 3.76
N SER A 105 11.63 -3.55 3.50
CA SER A 105 11.02 -3.91 2.23
C SER A 105 11.72 -3.25 1.05
N HIS A 106 12.47 -2.18 1.29
CA HIS A 106 13.24 -1.48 0.26
C HIS A 106 14.69 -1.96 0.18
N VAL A 107 15.08 -2.90 1.02
CA VAL A 107 16.46 -3.42 1.07
C VAL A 107 16.55 -4.71 0.26
N PRO A 108 17.66 -4.97 -0.45
CA PRO A 108 17.83 -6.23 -1.17
C PRO A 108 17.65 -7.43 -0.23
N LYS A 109 17.07 -8.49 -0.76
CA LYS A 109 16.75 -9.69 0.04
C LYS A 109 17.95 -10.26 0.76
N GLU A 110 19.12 -10.15 0.14
CA GLU A 110 20.36 -10.67 0.72
C GLU A 110 20.71 -9.98 2.03
N ARG A 111 20.43 -8.68 2.12
CA ARG A 111 20.67 -7.91 3.34
C ARG A 111 19.52 -8.00 4.32
N GLN A 112 18.31 -8.28 3.84
CA GLN A 112 17.13 -8.35 4.71
C GLN A 112 17.30 -9.41 5.78
N ALA A 113 17.82 -10.58 5.41
CA ALA A 113 17.99 -11.68 6.37
C ALA A 113 18.94 -11.29 7.50
N LEU A 114 20.05 -10.64 7.15
CA LEU A 114 21.02 -10.19 8.16
C LEU A 114 20.42 -9.13 9.07
N LEU A 115 19.75 -8.13 8.48
CA LEU A 115 19.13 -7.06 9.25
C LEU A 115 18.01 -7.58 10.14
N MET A 116 17.20 -8.52 9.66
CA MET A 116 16.17 -9.13 10.47
C MET A 116 16.75 -9.87 11.67
N ARG A 117 17.88 -10.54 11.49
CA ARG A 117 18.56 -11.22 12.58
C ARG A 117 19.01 -10.22 13.65
N GLN A 118 19.58 -9.11 13.20
CA GLN A 118 20.03 -8.04 14.13
C GLN A 118 18.87 -7.42 14.89
N ILE A 119 17.76 -7.15 14.18
CA ILE A 119 16.57 -6.58 14.78
C ILE A 119 15.97 -7.54 15.81
N ARG A 120 15.89 -8.83 15.50
CA ARG A 120 15.37 -9.83 16.42
C ARG A 120 16.22 -9.91 17.67
N ALA A 121 17.54 -9.85 17.52
CA ALA A 121 18.44 -9.86 18.66
C ALA A 121 18.22 -8.65 19.54
N PHE A 122 18.04 -7.48 18.94
CA PHE A 122 17.76 -6.24 19.67
C PHE A 122 16.44 -6.32 20.43
N ILE A 123 15.38 -6.78 19.76
CA ILE A 123 14.07 -6.91 20.39
C ILE A 123 14.12 -7.90 21.55
N ARG A 124 14.80 -9.02 21.35
CA ARG A 124 14.95 -10.03 22.40
C ARG A 124 15.66 -9.49 23.62
N ALA A 125 16.74 -8.75 23.41
CA ALA A 125 17.50 -8.13 24.51
C ALA A 125 16.63 -7.16 25.29
N THR A 126 15.83 -6.36 24.58
CA THR A 126 14.92 -5.40 25.21
C THR A 126 13.85 -6.11 26.01
N GLN A 127 13.30 -7.22 25.48
CA GLN A 127 12.28 -7.99 26.18
C GLN A 127 12.84 -8.69 27.41
N GLU A 128 14.07 -9.19 27.35
CA GLU A 128 14.72 -9.83 28.48
C GLU A 128 14.94 -8.83 29.61
N ASP A 129 15.37 -7.61 29.29
CA ASP A 129 15.53 -6.57 30.29
C ASP A 129 14.20 -6.24 30.97
N THR A 130 13.11 -6.21 30.20
CA THR A 130 11.79 -5.94 30.74
C THR A 130 11.27 -7.10 31.56
N GLY A 131 11.63 -8.33 31.22
CA GLY A 131 11.17 -9.54 31.89
C GLY A 131 11.87 -9.87 33.19
N ARG A 132 12.93 -9.17 33.53
CA ARG A 132 13.73 -9.45 34.71
C ARG A 132 13.25 -8.79 36.00
N LYS A 133 12.10 -8.26 35.99
CA LYS A 133 11.57 -7.66 37.22
C LYS A 133 11.06 -8.73 38.17
#